data_564e04b95ed619312819651c801b4fbd
#
_entry.id   564e04b95ed619312819651c801b4fbd
#
_cell.length_a   1.000
_cell.length_b   1.000
_cell.length_c   1.000
_cell.angle_alpha   90.00
_cell.angle_beta   90.00
_cell.angle_gamma   90.00
#
_symmetry.space_group_name_H-M   'P 1'
#
loop_
_entity.id
_entity.type
_entity.pdbx_description
1 polymer ?
#
loop_
_entity_poly.entity_id
_entity_poly.type
_entity_poly.pdbx_seq_one_letter_code
_entity_poly.pdbx_strand_id
1 'polypeptide(L)'
;MPSATYLLEESYETLEAIETGDRHHLREELGDLLLQVAFHARIAEEDTADPWSVDDVAGDVVDKLVRRHPHVFGSEQADTAADVEASWHARKALEKGRGSAVDGVPMALPALSLAGTLMHRAASAGVHVEPGDDDGLGSRLMHLVAQAQADGLDAETELRAACRRYVARVRDSEG
;
A
#
# COMPACT_ATOMS: atom_id res chain seq x y z
N MET A 1 -19.56 1.34 -17.04
CA MET A 1 -18.51 2.02 -16.27
C MET A 1 -17.69 0.96 -15.56
N PRO A 2 -16.37 0.93 -15.67
CA PRO A 2 -15.58 0.11 -14.79
C PRO A 2 -15.87 0.63 -13.39
N SER A 3 -16.25 -0.24 -12.50
CA SER A 3 -16.54 0.15 -11.13
C SER A 3 -15.24 0.00 -10.33
N ALA A 4 -15.05 0.86 -9.33
CA ALA A 4 -13.98 0.69 -8.35
C ALA A 4 -14.00 -0.71 -7.70
N THR A 5 -15.12 -1.43 -7.81
CA THR A 5 -15.31 -2.81 -7.34
C THR A 5 -14.36 -3.77 -8.05
N TYR A 6 -14.25 -3.72 -9.39
CA TYR A 6 -13.34 -4.60 -10.12
C TYR A 6 -11.88 -4.34 -9.78
N LEU A 7 -11.44 -3.08 -9.74
CA LEU A 7 -10.08 -2.75 -9.33
C LEU A 7 -9.75 -3.28 -7.92
N LEU A 8 -10.72 -3.24 -7.01
CA LEU A 8 -10.56 -3.77 -5.66
C LEU A 8 -10.50 -5.29 -5.65
N GLU A 9 -11.36 -5.95 -6.44
CA GLU A 9 -11.40 -7.41 -6.63
C GLU A 9 -10.05 -7.91 -7.15
N GLU A 10 -9.58 -7.42 -8.30
CA GLU A 10 -8.28 -7.78 -8.88
C GLU A 10 -7.11 -7.49 -7.92
N SER A 11 -7.22 -6.42 -7.10
CA SER A 11 -6.19 -6.12 -6.10
C SER A 11 -6.14 -7.18 -4.99
N TYR A 12 -7.28 -7.73 -4.57
CA TYR A 12 -7.31 -8.79 -3.56
C TYR A 12 -6.93 -10.16 -4.15
N GLU A 13 -7.27 -10.45 -5.39
CA GLU A 13 -6.85 -11.67 -6.09
C GLU A 13 -5.33 -11.68 -6.32
N THR A 14 -4.76 -10.54 -6.74
CA THR A 14 -3.30 -10.36 -6.79
C THR A 14 -2.67 -10.59 -5.42
N LEU A 15 -3.26 -10.04 -4.35
CA LEU A 15 -2.76 -10.21 -2.99
C LEU A 15 -2.80 -11.69 -2.58
N GLU A 16 -3.88 -12.41 -2.87
CA GLU A 16 -4.00 -13.84 -2.59
C GLU A 16 -2.95 -14.66 -3.35
N ALA A 17 -2.73 -14.37 -4.63
CA ALA A 17 -1.70 -15.01 -5.44
C ALA A 17 -0.28 -14.80 -4.89
N ILE A 18 0.02 -13.61 -4.35
CA ILE A 18 1.28 -13.33 -3.66
C ILE A 18 1.39 -14.15 -2.38
N GLU A 19 0.35 -14.13 -1.55
CA GLU A 19 0.35 -14.78 -0.23
C GLU A 19 0.37 -16.31 -0.31
N THR A 20 -0.19 -16.88 -1.39
CA THR A 20 -0.17 -18.34 -1.64
C THR A 20 1.10 -18.79 -2.37
N GLY A 21 1.84 -17.86 -2.97
CA GLY A 21 3.04 -18.15 -3.75
C GLY A 21 2.75 -18.75 -5.13
N ASP A 22 1.51 -18.67 -5.61
CA ASP A 22 1.12 -19.13 -6.94
C ASP A 22 1.58 -18.15 -8.02
N ARG A 23 2.74 -18.45 -8.63
CA ARG A 23 3.34 -17.59 -9.65
C ARG A 23 2.54 -17.51 -10.95
N HIS A 24 1.77 -18.54 -11.27
CA HIS A 24 0.95 -18.54 -12.48
C HIS A 24 -0.24 -17.62 -12.28
N HIS A 25 -0.98 -17.82 -11.19
CA HIS A 25 -2.08 -16.99 -10.78
C HIS A 25 -1.64 -15.50 -10.62
N LEU A 26 -0.53 -15.25 -9.94
CA LEU A 26 0.02 -13.89 -9.83
C LEU A 26 0.23 -13.20 -11.17
N ARG A 27 0.67 -13.94 -12.20
CA ARG A 27 0.85 -13.36 -13.54
C ARG A 27 -0.48 -13.01 -14.20
N GLU A 28 -1.51 -13.81 -13.98
CA GLU A 28 -2.87 -13.55 -14.47
C GLU A 28 -3.43 -12.30 -13.80
N GLU A 29 -3.43 -12.25 -12.48
CA GLU A 29 -3.99 -11.13 -11.71
C GLU A 29 -3.25 -9.79 -11.94
N LEU A 30 -1.93 -9.82 -12.14
CA LEU A 30 -1.18 -8.64 -12.57
C LEU A 30 -1.59 -8.17 -13.98
N GLY A 31 -2.01 -9.08 -14.86
CA GLY A 31 -2.58 -8.76 -16.16
C GLY A 31 -3.92 -8.03 -16.02
N ASP A 32 -4.78 -8.51 -15.13
CA ASP A 32 -6.09 -7.93 -14.88
C ASP A 32 -5.98 -6.57 -14.18
N LEU A 33 -5.06 -6.40 -13.23
CA LEU A 33 -4.73 -5.06 -12.70
C LEU A 33 -4.24 -4.11 -13.80
N LEU A 34 -3.38 -4.57 -14.71
CA LEU A 34 -2.91 -3.76 -15.84
C LEU A 34 -4.06 -3.40 -16.78
N LEU A 35 -5.00 -4.33 -17.01
CA LEU A 35 -6.22 -4.06 -17.77
C LEU A 35 -7.05 -2.96 -17.10
N GLN A 36 -7.23 -2.97 -15.78
CA GLN A 36 -7.93 -1.91 -15.06
C GLN A 36 -7.25 -0.55 -15.27
N VAL A 37 -5.90 -0.50 -15.21
CA VAL A 37 -5.14 0.74 -15.48
C VAL A 37 -5.41 1.25 -16.89
N ALA A 38 -5.27 0.39 -17.90
CA ALA A 38 -5.48 0.75 -19.31
C ALA A 38 -6.93 1.19 -19.55
N PHE A 39 -7.90 0.52 -18.93
CA PHE A 39 -9.30 0.82 -19.07
C PHE A 39 -9.68 2.18 -18.47
N HIS A 40 -9.19 2.49 -17.27
CA HIS A 40 -9.42 3.78 -16.64
C HIS A 40 -8.73 4.91 -17.40
N ALA A 41 -7.53 4.70 -17.93
CA ALA A 41 -6.84 5.66 -18.77
C ALA A 41 -7.63 5.92 -20.06
N ARG A 42 -8.16 4.86 -20.71
CA ARG A 42 -8.99 5.02 -21.91
C ARG A 42 -10.26 5.85 -21.66
N ILE A 43 -10.87 5.71 -20.49
CA ILE A 43 -12.02 6.55 -20.13
C ILE A 43 -11.60 8.00 -19.91
N ALA A 44 -10.45 8.22 -19.27
CA ALA A 44 -9.94 9.57 -19.05
C ALA A 44 -9.59 10.32 -20.34
N GLU A 45 -9.21 9.62 -21.42
CA GLU A 45 -9.03 10.22 -22.75
C GLU A 45 -10.33 10.83 -23.32
N GLU A 46 -11.50 10.41 -22.82
CA GLU A 46 -12.81 10.94 -23.24
C GLU A 46 -13.20 12.22 -22.48
N ASP A 47 -12.45 12.61 -21.46
CA ASP A 47 -12.67 13.87 -20.75
C ASP A 47 -12.27 15.05 -21.67
N THR A 48 -13.21 15.96 -21.89
CA THR A 48 -12.98 17.12 -22.77
C THR A 48 -12.24 18.26 -22.11
N ALA A 49 -12.15 18.28 -20.78
CA ALA A 49 -11.53 19.33 -20.00
C ALA A 49 -10.07 19.03 -19.64
N ASP A 50 -9.78 17.79 -19.28
CA ASP A 50 -8.45 17.34 -18.83
C ASP A 50 -8.20 15.88 -19.25
N PRO A 51 -8.06 15.60 -20.56
CA PRO A 51 -7.81 14.24 -21.06
C PRO A 51 -6.38 13.80 -20.74
N TRP A 52 -6.24 12.53 -20.36
CA TRP A 52 -4.95 11.87 -20.19
C TRP A 52 -5.03 10.40 -20.62
N SER A 53 -3.91 9.84 -21.03
CA SER A 53 -3.75 8.51 -21.60
C SER A 53 -2.96 7.57 -20.68
N VAL A 54 -2.84 6.32 -21.08
CA VAL A 54 -1.95 5.37 -20.41
C VAL A 54 -0.47 5.78 -20.51
N ASP A 55 -0.09 6.50 -21.55
CA ASP A 55 1.27 7.02 -21.71
C ASP A 55 1.57 8.11 -20.67
N ASP A 56 0.58 8.95 -20.34
CA ASP A 56 0.70 9.95 -19.27
C ASP A 56 0.84 9.28 -17.90
N VAL A 57 0.07 8.22 -17.64
CA VAL A 57 0.21 7.41 -16.40
C VAL A 57 1.62 6.82 -16.30
N ALA A 58 2.14 6.25 -17.39
CA ALA A 58 3.48 5.69 -17.43
C ALA A 58 4.55 6.79 -17.24
N GLY A 59 4.40 7.93 -17.89
CA GLY A 59 5.26 9.10 -17.75
C GLY A 59 5.35 9.58 -16.31
N ASP A 60 4.21 9.72 -15.64
CA ASP A 60 4.15 10.11 -14.23
C ASP A 60 4.88 9.13 -13.29
N VAL A 61 4.79 7.83 -13.58
CA VAL A 61 5.54 6.80 -12.83
C VAL A 61 7.04 6.95 -13.06
N VAL A 62 7.47 7.14 -14.31
CA VAL A 62 8.88 7.34 -14.67
C VAL A 62 9.42 8.59 -13.97
N ASP A 63 8.76 9.71 -14.09
CA ASP A 63 9.17 10.97 -13.48
C ASP A 63 9.25 10.86 -11.95
N LYS A 64 8.31 10.20 -11.34
CA LYS A 64 8.31 9.91 -9.90
C LYS A 64 9.52 9.06 -9.50
N LEU A 65 9.83 8.00 -10.25
CA LEU A 65 10.96 7.13 -9.98
C LEU A 65 12.27 7.86 -10.14
N VAL A 66 12.45 8.63 -11.21
CA VAL A 66 13.66 9.44 -11.45
C VAL A 66 13.88 10.43 -10.30
N ARG A 67 12.86 11.17 -9.91
CA ARG A 67 12.98 12.14 -8.80
C ARG A 67 13.31 11.48 -7.46
N ARG A 68 12.81 10.28 -7.21
CA ARG A 68 12.99 9.60 -5.91
C ARG A 68 14.25 8.76 -5.82
N HIS A 69 14.92 8.50 -6.95
CA HIS A 69 16.15 7.72 -7.00
C HIS A 69 17.32 8.51 -7.64
N PRO A 70 17.70 9.68 -7.08
CA PRO A 70 18.77 10.50 -7.64
C PRO A 70 20.15 9.83 -7.53
N HIS A 71 20.30 8.82 -6.69
CA HIS A 71 21.48 7.96 -6.64
C HIS A 71 21.58 7.00 -7.85
N VAL A 72 20.49 6.78 -8.60
CA VAL A 72 20.48 5.98 -9.83
C VAL A 72 20.50 6.86 -11.06
N PHE A 73 19.70 7.93 -11.06
CA PHE A 73 19.47 8.77 -12.25
C PHE A 73 20.16 10.15 -12.18
N GLY A 74 20.76 10.49 -11.06
CA GLY A 74 21.45 11.77 -10.82
C GLY A 74 22.87 11.59 -10.31
N SER A 75 23.39 12.61 -9.63
CA SER A 75 24.76 12.65 -9.12
C SER A 75 24.87 12.40 -7.61
N GLU A 76 23.75 12.18 -6.92
CA GLU A 76 23.78 11.91 -5.49
C GLU A 76 24.30 10.48 -5.22
N GLN A 77 25.10 10.33 -4.17
CA GLN A 77 25.57 9.02 -3.73
C GLN A 77 24.74 8.57 -2.51
N ALA A 78 24.39 7.30 -2.48
CA ALA A 78 23.80 6.67 -1.32
C ALA A 78 24.64 5.42 -1.02
N ASP A 79 25.23 5.39 0.17
CA ASP A 79 26.19 4.35 0.53
C ASP A 79 25.50 3.08 1.06
N THR A 80 24.26 3.20 1.56
CA THR A 80 23.51 2.07 2.11
C THR A 80 22.04 2.07 1.64
N ALA A 81 21.41 0.91 1.71
CA ALA A 81 19.96 0.77 1.47
C ALA A 81 19.12 1.65 2.42
N ALA A 82 19.57 1.84 3.66
CA ALA A 82 18.91 2.70 4.64
C ALA A 82 18.97 4.18 4.23
N ASP A 83 20.08 4.64 3.63
CA ASP A 83 20.19 6.02 3.11
C ASP A 83 19.25 6.25 1.93
N VAL A 84 19.11 5.25 1.06
CA VAL A 84 18.14 5.26 -0.05
C VAL A 84 16.73 5.41 0.48
N GLU A 85 16.35 4.60 1.45
CA GLU A 85 15.01 4.59 2.05
C GLU A 85 14.69 5.90 2.76
N ALA A 86 15.61 6.41 3.59
CA ALA A 86 15.46 7.67 4.29
C ALA A 86 15.30 8.86 3.30
N SER A 87 16.15 8.90 2.27
CA SER A 87 16.08 9.92 1.20
C SER A 87 14.75 9.84 0.45
N TRP A 88 14.28 8.65 0.12
CA TRP A 88 13.00 8.43 -0.57
C TRP A 88 11.80 8.92 0.26
N HIS A 89 11.79 8.62 1.57
CA HIS A 89 10.73 9.08 2.49
C HIS A 89 10.73 10.60 2.64
N ALA A 90 11.90 11.22 2.79
CA ALA A 90 12.05 12.67 2.89
C ALA A 90 11.53 13.40 1.63
N ARG A 91 11.89 12.91 0.44
CA ARG A 91 11.42 13.48 -0.84
C ARG A 91 9.91 13.32 -1.02
N LYS A 92 9.37 12.16 -0.69
CA LYS A 92 7.92 11.89 -0.73
C LYS A 92 7.13 12.83 0.20
N ALA A 93 7.70 13.22 1.33
CA ALA A 93 7.08 14.18 2.25
C ALA A 93 7.05 15.60 1.66
N LEU A 94 8.16 16.03 1.04
CA LEU A 94 8.30 17.37 0.43
C LEU A 94 7.38 17.56 -0.80
N GLU A 95 7.21 16.52 -1.63
CA GLU A 95 6.42 16.59 -2.88
C GLU A 95 4.94 16.97 -2.66
N LYS A 96 4.37 16.71 -1.50
CA LYS A 96 2.92 16.78 -1.31
C LYS A 96 2.42 17.97 -0.47
N GLY A 97 3.30 18.87 0.00
CA GLY A 97 2.90 20.10 0.74
C GLY A 97 1.92 19.82 1.89
N ARG A 98 2.09 18.68 2.59
CA ARG A 98 1.13 18.19 3.58
C ARG A 98 1.16 19.02 4.85
N GLY A 99 -0.02 19.35 5.36
CA GLY A 99 -0.16 20.01 6.67
C GLY A 99 0.04 19.05 7.85
N SER A 100 -0.20 17.74 7.64
CA SER A 100 -0.03 16.68 8.62
C SER A 100 0.67 15.47 8.04
N ALA A 101 1.41 14.73 8.87
CA ALA A 101 2.04 13.46 8.51
C ALA A 101 1.04 12.42 7.97
N VAL A 102 -0.19 12.44 8.45
CA VAL A 102 -1.24 11.48 8.10
C VAL A 102 -2.09 11.90 6.90
N ASP A 103 -1.87 13.11 6.36
CA ASP A 103 -2.61 13.58 5.18
C ASP A 103 -2.42 12.65 3.97
N GLY A 104 -3.53 12.39 3.26
CA GLY A 104 -3.54 11.55 2.06
C GLY A 104 -3.29 10.07 2.32
N VAL A 105 -3.53 9.58 3.55
CA VAL A 105 -3.72 8.15 3.80
C VAL A 105 -5.16 7.80 3.39
N PRO A 106 -5.36 6.81 2.49
CA PRO A 106 -6.70 6.41 2.11
C PRO A 106 -7.41 5.75 3.31
N MET A 107 -8.49 6.36 3.78
CA MET A 107 -9.27 5.83 4.91
C MET A 107 -10.02 4.54 4.59
N ALA A 108 -10.09 4.15 3.31
CA ALA A 108 -10.70 2.90 2.84
C ALA A 108 -9.76 1.69 2.88
N LEU A 109 -8.52 1.84 3.33
CA LEU A 109 -7.61 0.72 3.54
C LEU A 109 -8.21 -0.30 4.52
N PRO A 110 -7.83 -1.60 4.42
CA PRO A 110 -8.11 -2.58 5.47
C PRO A 110 -7.68 -2.04 6.83
N ALA A 111 -8.46 -2.29 7.87
CA ALA A 111 -8.33 -1.56 9.14
C ALA A 111 -6.96 -1.70 9.82
N LEU A 112 -6.35 -2.89 9.77
CA LEU A 112 -5.01 -3.10 10.34
C LEU A 112 -3.93 -2.41 9.49
N SER A 113 -4.04 -2.47 8.16
CA SER A 113 -3.16 -1.74 7.25
C SER A 113 -3.30 -0.23 7.43
N LEU A 114 -4.52 0.28 7.63
CA LEU A 114 -4.77 1.69 7.92
C LEU A 114 -4.07 2.12 9.20
N ALA A 115 -4.29 1.39 10.30
CA ALA A 115 -3.66 1.66 11.58
C ALA A 115 -2.13 1.65 11.48
N GLY A 116 -1.57 0.61 10.86
CA GLY A 116 -0.12 0.49 10.62
C GLY A 116 0.44 1.65 9.81
N THR A 117 -0.25 2.03 8.72
CA THR A 117 0.18 3.15 7.87
C THR A 117 0.16 4.48 8.61
N LEU A 118 -0.89 4.76 9.40
CA LEU A 118 -1.00 5.99 10.19
C LEU A 118 0.12 6.10 11.22
N MET A 119 0.35 5.03 11.99
CA MET A 119 1.40 4.98 13.01
C MET A 119 2.81 5.09 12.41
N HIS A 120 3.07 4.37 11.33
CA HIS A 120 4.37 4.45 10.63
C HIS A 120 4.64 5.87 10.11
N ARG A 121 3.64 6.55 9.55
CA ARG A 121 3.80 7.93 9.08
C ARG A 121 4.00 8.93 10.21
N ALA A 122 3.26 8.80 11.30
CA ALA A 122 3.45 9.63 12.48
C ALA A 122 4.87 9.47 13.03
N ALA A 123 5.32 8.23 13.24
CA ALA A 123 6.67 7.93 13.72
C ALA A 123 7.76 8.47 12.78
N SER A 124 7.62 8.28 11.47
CA SER A 124 8.57 8.78 10.46
C SER A 124 8.66 10.32 10.42
N ALA A 125 7.61 11.01 10.88
CA ALA A 125 7.59 12.47 11.03
C ALA A 125 8.02 12.94 12.41
N GLY A 126 8.45 12.05 13.31
CA GLY A 126 8.81 12.38 14.69
C GLY A 126 7.61 12.72 15.58
N VAL A 127 6.40 12.37 15.15
CA VAL A 127 5.16 12.61 15.91
C VAL A 127 4.86 11.35 16.73
N HIS A 128 4.94 11.48 18.06
CA HIS A 128 4.67 10.40 18.99
C HIS A 128 3.28 10.57 19.60
N VAL A 129 2.37 9.66 19.25
CA VAL A 129 1.01 9.59 19.78
C VAL A 129 0.75 8.16 20.21
N GLU A 130 0.13 8.00 21.38
CA GLU A 130 -0.27 6.66 21.85
C GLU A 130 -1.24 6.01 20.86
N PRO A 131 -1.10 4.69 20.61
CA PRO A 131 -1.94 3.98 19.65
C PRO A 131 -3.43 3.96 19.98
N GLY A 132 -3.80 4.18 21.23
CA GLY A 132 -5.18 4.22 21.70
C GLY A 132 -5.31 5.08 22.94
N ASP A 133 -6.49 5.62 23.18
CA ASP A 133 -6.81 6.59 24.23
C ASP A 133 -7.85 6.07 25.23
N ASP A 134 -8.33 4.84 25.04
CA ASP A 134 -9.31 4.19 25.91
C ASP A 134 -9.06 2.67 26.05
N ASP A 135 -9.87 1.97 26.85
CA ASP A 135 -9.83 0.50 27.03
C ASP A 135 -10.70 -0.24 25.99
N GLY A 136 -11.22 0.45 24.97
CA GLY A 136 -12.05 -0.11 23.94
C GLY A 136 -11.33 -1.14 23.05
N LEU A 137 -12.10 -1.96 22.36
CA LEU A 137 -11.54 -2.97 21.45
C LEU A 137 -10.70 -2.34 20.35
N GLY A 138 -11.11 -1.18 19.82
CA GLY A 138 -10.36 -0.46 18.78
C GLY A 138 -8.97 -0.07 19.24
N SER A 139 -8.86 0.56 20.43
CA SER A 139 -7.58 0.96 21.03
C SER A 139 -6.69 -0.26 21.29
N ARG A 140 -7.25 -1.36 21.79
CA ARG A 140 -6.50 -2.61 22.00
C ARG A 140 -5.98 -3.20 20.70
N LEU A 141 -6.76 -3.15 19.61
CA LEU A 141 -6.30 -3.59 18.28
C LEU A 141 -5.19 -2.69 17.75
N MET A 142 -5.27 -1.37 17.92
CA MET A 142 -4.19 -0.45 17.56
C MET A 142 -2.89 -0.74 18.33
N HIS A 143 -2.97 -1.06 19.61
CA HIS A 143 -1.79 -1.47 20.39
C HIS A 143 -1.17 -2.77 19.85
N LEU A 144 -1.98 -3.76 19.44
CA LEU A 144 -1.47 -4.98 18.81
C LEU A 144 -0.79 -4.69 17.46
N VAL A 145 -1.32 -3.77 16.66
CA VAL A 145 -0.67 -3.33 15.42
C VAL A 145 0.67 -2.63 15.72
N ALA A 146 0.71 -1.75 16.73
CA ALA A 146 1.95 -1.10 17.15
C ALA A 146 3.01 -2.11 17.63
N GLN A 147 2.60 -3.13 18.38
CA GLN A 147 3.47 -4.21 18.80
C GLN A 147 4.01 -5.02 17.61
N ALA A 148 3.15 -5.40 16.67
CA ALA A 148 3.57 -6.09 15.45
C ALA A 148 4.62 -5.27 14.68
N GLN A 149 4.42 -3.97 14.53
CA GLN A 149 5.40 -3.08 13.88
C GLN A 149 6.74 -3.02 14.62
N ALA A 150 6.71 -2.97 15.95
CA ALA A 150 7.94 -2.99 16.75
C ALA A 150 8.72 -4.30 16.59
N ASP A 151 8.01 -5.41 16.34
CA ASP A 151 8.57 -6.73 16.04
C ASP A 151 8.95 -6.92 14.56
N GLY A 152 8.77 -5.89 13.72
CA GLY A 152 9.04 -5.95 12.28
C GLY A 152 8.01 -6.75 11.48
N LEU A 153 6.81 -6.95 12.03
CA LEU A 153 5.73 -7.71 11.43
C LEU A 153 4.64 -6.78 10.84
N ASP A 154 3.99 -7.22 9.78
CA ASP A 154 2.79 -6.59 9.24
C ASP A 154 1.53 -7.27 9.81
N ALA A 155 0.76 -6.53 10.59
CA ALA A 155 -0.39 -7.08 11.33
C ALA A 155 -1.51 -7.57 10.40
N GLU A 156 -1.71 -6.94 9.23
CA GLU A 156 -2.69 -7.37 8.23
C GLU A 156 -2.30 -8.74 7.65
N THR A 157 -1.06 -8.87 7.21
CA THR A 157 -0.49 -10.12 6.68
C THR A 157 -0.56 -11.25 7.69
N GLU A 158 -0.18 -10.98 8.95
CA GLU A 158 -0.22 -11.98 10.02
C GLU A 158 -1.62 -12.46 10.32
N LEU A 159 -2.61 -11.54 10.38
CA LEU A 159 -4.00 -11.92 10.62
C LEU A 159 -4.58 -12.69 9.44
N ARG A 160 -4.29 -12.29 8.20
CA ARG A 160 -4.71 -13.04 7.00
C ARG A 160 -4.15 -14.46 7.00
N ALA A 161 -2.88 -14.62 7.34
CA ALA A 161 -2.26 -15.95 7.48
C ALA A 161 -2.95 -16.78 8.58
N ALA A 162 -3.31 -16.17 9.70
CA ALA A 162 -4.05 -16.83 10.77
C ALA A 162 -5.46 -17.24 10.31
N CYS A 163 -6.15 -16.40 9.55
CA CYS A 163 -7.46 -16.73 8.95
C CYS A 163 -7.37 -17.93 8.00
N ARG A 164 -6.34 -18.01 7.15
CA ARG A 164 -6.11 -19.17 6.29
C ARG A 164 -5.93 -20.47 7.10
N ARG A 165 -5.13 -20.40 8.16
CA ARG A 165 -4.98 -21.56 9.08
C ARG A 165 -6.28 -21.94 9.78
N TYR A 166 -7.11 -20.96 10.11
CA TYR A 166 -8.43 -21.20 10.70
C TYR A 166 -9.36 -21.90 9.70
N VAL A 167 -9.43 -21.44 8.45
CA VAL A 167 -10.20 -22.08 7.36
C VAL A 167 -9.79 -23.56 7.18
N ALA A 168 -8.48 -23.86 7.15
CA ALA A 168 -8.00 -25.22 7.05
C ALA A 168 -8.53 -26.10 8.20
N ARG A 169 -8.43 -25.62 9.45
CA ARG A 169 -8.95 -26.36 10.64
C ARG A 169 -10.46 -26.58 10.60
N VAL A 170 -11.22 -25.59 10.07
CA VAL A 170 -12.67 -25.78 9.90
C VAL A 170 -12.93 -26.90 8.92
N ARG A 171 -12.28 -26.88 7.76
CA ARG A 171 -12.44 -27.96 6.73
C ARG A 171 -12.06 -29.34 7.27
N ASP A 172 -10.99 -29.42 8.03
CA ASP A 172 -10.55 -30.68 8.67
C ASP A 172 -11.56 -31.20 9.71
N SER A 173 -12.35 -30.31 10.32
CA SER A 173 -13.38 -30.68 11.29
C SER A 173 -14.73 -31.06 10.67
N GLU A 174 -14.93 -30.75 9.39
CA GLU A 174 -16.16 -31.04 8.63
C GLU A 174 -16.07 -32.39 7.84
N GLY A 175 -14.85 -32.91 7.65
CA GLY A 175 -14.56 -34.16 6.91
C GLY A 175 -14.35 -35.35 7.80
#